data_6918cf54e2cac3e3202cd305d76e0507
#
_entry.id   6918cf54e2cac3e3202cd305d76e0507
#
_cell.length_a   1.000
_cell.length_b   1.000
_cell.length_c   1.000
_cell.angle_alpha   90.00
_cell.angle_beta   90.00
_cell.angle_gamma   90.00
#
_symmetry.space_group_name_H-M   'P 1'
#
loop_
_entity.id
_entity.type
_entity.pdbx_description
1 polymer ?
#
loop_
_entity_poly.entity_id
_entity_poly.type
_entity_poly.pdbx_seq_one_letter_code
_entity_poly.pdbx_strand_id
1 'polypeptide(L)'
;MIKSGHINMKLTLLKKSLTSFLLISMSMFSANSFGYTPKDLQGIWAMHPLNNGIANLVEFSGNTATLHPVQCDFETGLYTVDSIEKSNFKINKQNQIELYNEQGEFEQALRIISINDNQLVLEEAASDTIMLKFYYNKINKLTPNCIKYKK
;
A
#
# COMPACT_ATOMS: atom_id res chain seq x y z
N MET A 1 -78.57 29.53 6.66
CA MET A 1 -78.52 28.25 5.93
C MET A 1 -77.72 28.42 4.66
N ILE A 2 -76.39 28.19 4.69
CA ILE A 2 -75.57 27.93 3.50
C ILE A 2 -74.40 27.08 3.95
N LYS A 3 -74.25 25.93 3.30
CA LYS A 3 -73.30 24.82 3.60
C LYS A 3 -71.87 25.21 3.31
N SER A 4 -71.02 24.98 4.30
CA SER A 4 -69.59 24.78 4.11
C SER A 4 -69.35 23.37 3.53
N GLY A 5 -68.66 23.33 2.42
CA GLY A 5 -68.25 22.08 1.80
C GLY A 5 -67.08 22.31 0.84
N HIS A 6 -66.04 21.52 1.01
CA HIS A 6 -64.92 21.32 0.10
C HIS A 6 -63.71 22.27 0.14
N ILE A 7 -62.74 21.97 0.99
CA ILE A 7 -61.33 22.08 0.60
C ILE A 7 -60.54 21.11 1.54
N ASN A 8 -60.46 19.84 1.23
CA ASN A 8 -59.54 18.93 1.95
C ASN A 8 -59.13 17.71 1.10
N MET A 9 -58.79 17.94 -0.17
CA MET A 9 -58.36 16.80 -0.99
C MET A 9 -57.17 17.07 -1.90
N LYS A 10 -56.33 18.06 -1.59
CA LYS A 10 -55.09 18.33 -2.38
C LYS A 10 -53.79 18.28 -1.59
N LEU A 11 -53.83 18.01 -0.26
CA LEU A 11 -52.60 18.06 0.55
C LEU A 11 -51.97 16.69 0.79
N THR A 12 -52.67 15.59 0.50
CA THR A 12 -52.20 14.23 0.77
C THR A 12 -51.39 13.61 -0.37
N LEU A 13 -51.46 14.16 -1.58
CA LEU A 13 -50.73 13.62 -2.74
C LEU A 13 -49.33 14.20 -2.88
N LEU A 14 -49.04 15.38 -2.29
CA LEU A 14 -47.70 15.99 -2.33
C LEU A 14 -46.71 15.40 -1.30
N LYS A 15 -47.22 14.79 -0.22
CA LYS A 15 -46.36 14.18 0.82
C LYS A 15 -45.79 12.81 0.45
N LYS A 16 -46.38 12.10 -0.50
CA LYS A 16 -45.91 10.77 -0.92
C LYS A 16 -44.81 10.81 -2.00
N SER A 17 -44.68 11.92 -2.71
CA SER A 17 -43.66 12.06 -3.77
C SER A 17 -42.30 12.55 -3.26
N LEU A 18 -42.25 13.24 -2.10
CA LEU A 18 -40.99 13.78 -1.57
C LEU A 18 -40.15 12.78 -0.78
N THR A 19 -40.78 11.74 -0.21
CA THR A 19 -40.10 10.72 0.56
C THR A 19 -39.43 9.62 -0.31
N SER A 20 -39.85 9.49 -1.58
CA SER A 20 -39.26 8.49 -2.49
C SER A 20 -38.02 8.97 -3.18
N PHE A 21 -37.77 10.29 -3.21
CA PHE A 21 -36.56 10.86 -3.88
C PHE A 21 -35.35 10.97 -2.96
N LEU A 22 -35.55 10.88 -1.63
CA LEU A 22 -34.43 10.98 -0.65
C LEU A 22 -33.74 9.65 -0.38
N LEU A 23 -34.31 8.52 -0.82
CA LEU A 23 -33.74 7.17 -0.59
C LEU A 23 -32.81 6.68 -1.70
N ILE A 24 -32.72 7.40 -2.83
CA ILE A 24 -31.88 6.99 -3.98
C ILE A 24 -30.48 7.62 -3.95
N SER A 25 -30.27 8.66 -3.14
CA SER A 25 -28.98 9.37 -3.12
C SER A 25 -27.95 8.85 -2.11
N MET A 26 -28.24 7.79 -1.35
CA MET A 26 -27.33 7.24 -0.32
C MET A 26 -26.58 5.97 -0.72
N SER A 27 -26.70 5.50 -1.96
CA SER A 27 -26.10 4.21 -2.38
C SER A 27 -24.87 4.32 -3.29
N MET A 28 -24.20 5.49 -3.39
CA MET A 28 -23.04 5.64 -4.29
C MET A 28 -21.71 6.02 -3.60
N PHE A 29 -21.56 5.77 -2.33
CA PHE A 29 -20.24 5.81 -1.68
C PHE A 29 -19.82 4.46 -1.14
N SER A 30 -19.88 3.44 -1.99
CA SER A 30 -18.96 2.32 -1.82
C SER A 30 -17.58 2.83 -2.27
N ALA A 31 -16.83 3.46 -1.37
CA ALA A 31 -15.41 3.59 -1.53
C ALA A 31 -14.87 2.17 -1.60
N ASN A 32 -14.68 1.65 -2.82
CA ASN A 32 -13.87 0.47 -3.05
C ASN A 32 -12.46 0.86 -2.61
N SER A 33 -12.14 0.69 -1.34
CA SER A 33 -10.76 0.63 -0.92
C SER A 33 -10.22 -0.69 -1.47
N PHE A 34 -9.77 -0.67 -2.71
CA PHE A 34 -9.01 -1.77 -3.28
C PHE A 34 -7.72 -1.84 -2.47
N GLY A 35 -7.69 -2.78 -1.53
CA GLY A 35 -6.45 -3.08 -0.83
C GLY A 35 -5.45 -3.67 -1.82
N TYR A 36 -4.16 -3.46 -1.57
CA TYR A 36 -3.10 -4.11 -2.32
C TYR A 36 -3.15 -5.63 -2.13
N THR A 37 -2.66 -6.35 -3.12
CA THR A 37 -2.60 -7.81 -3.14
C THR A 37 -1.15 -8.29 -3.32
N PRO A 38 -0.82 -9.53 -2.96
CA PRO A 38 0.51 -10.09 -3.25
C PRO A 38 0.90 -10.01 -4.73
N LYS A 39 -0.07 -10.00 -5.64
CA LYS A 39 0.16 -9.88 -7.08
C LYS A 39 0.76 -8.52 -7.47
N ASP A 40 0.39 -7.46 -6.78
CA ASP A 40 0.87 -6.10 -7.06
C ASP A 40 2.35 -5.94 -6.72
N LEU A 41 2.86 -6.76 -5.78
CA LEU A 41 4.26 -6.75 -5.36
C LEU A 41 5.18 -7.59 -6.26
N GLN A 42 4.66 -8.51 -7.07
CA GLN A 42 5.49 -9.48 -7.81
C GLN A 42 6.62 -8.83 -8.62
N GLY A 43 7.81 -9.42 -8.55
CA GLY A 43 9.03 -8.99 -9.24
C GLY A 43 10.15 -8.55 -8.30
N ILE A 44 11.14 -7.87 -8.86
CA ILE A 44 12.34 -7.44 -8.14
C ILE A 44 12.28 -5.93 -7.93
N TRP A 45 12.57 -5.51 -6.71
CA TRP A 45 12.53 -4.11 -6.29
C TRP A 45 13.87 -3.73 -5.67
N ALA A 46 14.49 -2.65 -6.18
CA ALA A 46 15.75 -2.12 -5.67
C ALA A 46 15.49 -0.88 -4.83
N MET A 47 15.89 -0.93 -3.57
CA MET A 47 15.83 0.22 -2.65
C MET A 47 16.81 1.31 -3.10
N HIS A 48 16.39 2.56 -3.00
CA HIS A 48 17.30 3.70 -3.08
C HIS A 48 18.23 3.69 -1.88
N PRO A 49 19.56 3.69 -2.10
CA PRO A 49 20.51 3.62 -1.00
C PRO A 49 20.34 4.77 -0.01
N LEU A 50 20.46 4.46 1.26
CA LEU A 50 20.55 5.46 2.32
C LEU A 50 21.87 6.23 2.22
N ASN A 51 22.02 7.34 2.94
CA ASN A 51 23.23 8.19 2.90
C ASN A 51 24.50 7.46 3.34
N ASN A 52 24.36 6.39 4.13
CA ASN A 52 25.48 5.53 4.59
C ASN A 52 25.75 4.35 3.65
N GLY A 53 25.09 4.28 2.48
CA GLY A 53 25.27 3.23 1.50
C GLY A 53 24.43 1.97 1.76
N ILE A 54 23.69 1.87 2.87
CA ILE A 54 22.79 0.74 3.11
C ILE A 54 21.66 0.76 2.10
N ALA A 55 21.44 -0.37 1.44
CA ALA A 55 20.34 -0.62 0.51
C ALA A 55 19.92 -2.09 0.60
N ASN A 56 18.89 -2.44 -0.12
CA ASN A 56 18.52 -3.83 -0.35
C ASN A 56 17.85 -4.02 -1.71
N LEU A 57 17.84 -5.25 -2.16
CA LEU A 57 16.96 -5.72 -3.22
C LEU A 57 15.97 -6.69 -2.59
N VAL A 58 14.72 -6.62 -2.97
CA VAL A 58 13.72 -7.60 -2.56
C VAL A 58 13.06 -8.20 -3.78
N GLU A 59 13.01 -9.52 -3.83
CA GLU A 59 12.29 -10.28 -4.84
C GLU A 59 11.02 -10.87 -4.22
N PHE A 60 9.85 -10.47 -4.72
CA PHE A 60 8.58 -11.07 -4.37
C PHE A 60 8.19 -12.09 -5.43
N SER A 61 8.02 -13.35 -5.01
CA SER A 61 7.62 -14.46 -5.88
C SER A 61 6.56 -15.32 -5.19
N GLY A 62 5.34 -15.36 -5.73
CA GLY A 62 4.20 -15.97 -5.04
C GLY A 62 3.94 -15.30 -3.68
N ASN A 63 4.10 -16.05 -2.60
CA ASN A 63 3.97 -15.57 -1.22
C ASN A 63 5.33 -15.50 -0.48
N THR A 64 6.43 -15.51 -1.22
CA THR A 64 7.78 -15.45 -0.66
C THR A 64 8.43 -14.12 -1.00
N ALA A 65 9.10 -13.52 -0.02
CA ALA A 65 10.00 -12.39 -0.16
C ALA A 65 11.44 -12.86 0.07
N THR A 66 12.33 -12.58 -0.88
CA THR A 66 13.77 -12.84 -0.75
C THR A 66 14.48 -11.51 -0.66
N LEU A 67 15.08 -11.23 0.48
CA LEU A 67 15.83 -10.00 0.75
C LEU A 67 17.31 -10.22 0.49
N HIS A 68 17.90 -9.31 -0.27
CA HIS A 68 19.35 -9.23 -0.53
C HIS A 68 19.86 -7.93 0.07
N PRO A 69 20.37 -7.91 1.31
CA PRO A 69 20.97 -6.74 1.90
C PRO A 69 22.22 -6.34 1.14
N VAL A 70 22.42 -5.04 0.93
CA VAL A 70 23.50 -4.52 0.10
C VAL A 70 24.17 -3.34 0.81
N GLN A 71 25.50 -3.30 0.75
CA GLN A 71 26.29 -2.13 1.13
C GLN A 71 26.90 -1.53 -0.13
N CYS A 72 26.45 -0.33 -0.50
CA CYS A 72 26.98 0.43 -1.63
C CYS A 72 28.20 1.25 -1.24
N ASP A 73 29.20 1.23 -2.09
CA ASP A 73 30.29 2.20 -2.10
C ASP A 73 29.98 3.27 -3.16
N PHE A 74 29.68 4.47 -2.71
CA PHE A 74 29.34 5.59 -3.60
C PHE A 74 30.52 6.20 -4.36
N GLU A 75 31.75 5.91 -3.95
CA GLU A 75 32.92 6.43 -4.61
C GLU A 75 33.29 5.59 -5.85
N THR A 76 33.20 4.27 -5.69
CA THR A 76 33.53 3.32 -6.75
C THR A 76 32.30 2.83 -7.54
N GLY A 77 31.10 2.98 -6.99
CA GLY A 77 29.87 2.40 -7.55
C GLY A 77 29.77 0.89 -7.36
N LEU A 78 30.72 0.29 -6.60
CA LEU A 78 30.68 -1.13 -6.27
C LEU A 78 29.75 -1.40 -5.08
N TYR A 79 29.46 -2.66 -4.85
CA TYR A 79 28.63 -3.09 -3.72
C TYR A 79 29.07 -4.46 -3.20
N THR A 80 28.75 -4.72 -1.95
CA THR A 80 28.81 -6.05 -1.34
C THR A 80 27.40 -6.51 -1.01
N VAL A 81 27.14 -7.80 -1.11
CA VAL A 81 25.88 -8.43 -0.70
C VAL A 81 26.15 -9.16 0.61
N ASP A 82 25.30 -8.97 1.59
CA ASP A 82 25.33 -9.69 2.85
C ASP A 82 24.50 -11.00 2.76
N SER A 83 24.23 -11.65 3.88
CA SER A 83 23.45 -12.89 3.92
C SER A 83 22.04 -12.65 3.35
N ILE A 84 21.66 -13.54 2.42
CA ILE A 84 20.31 -13.50 1.82
C ILE A 84 19.31 -14.06 2.82
N GLU A 85 18.22 -13.35 3.01
CA GLU A 85 17.14 -13.73 3.92
C GLU A 85 15.88 -14.07 3.12
N LYS A 86 15.14 -15.07 3.58
CA LYS A 86 13.92 -15.51 2.93
C LYS A 86 12.79 -15.62 3.93
N SER A 87 11.70 -14.95 3.64
CA SER A 87 10.49 -14.91 4.48
C SER A 87 9.25 -15.21 3.65
N ASN A 88 8.23 -15.78 4.28
CA ASN A 88 6.89 -15.79 3.73
C ASN A 88 6.21 -14.45 4.00
N PHE A 89 5.32 -14.01 3.12
CA PHE A 89 4.60 -12.76 3.36
C PHE A 89 3.11 -12.86 3.07
N LYS A 90 2.37 -11.97 3.71
CA LYS A 90 0.95 -11.71 3.47
C LYS A 90 0.72 -10.20 3.42
N ILE A 91 -0.35 -9.78 2.75
CA ILE A 91 -0.83 -8.40 2.85
C ILE A 91 -2.10 -8.41 3.68
N ASN A 92 -2.12 -7.64 4.76
CA ASN A 92 -3.28 -7.53 5.63
C ASN A 92 -4.27 -6.44 5.15
N LYS A 93 -5.41 -6.32 5.82
CA LYS A 93 -6.47 -5.35 5.47
C LYS A 93 -6.05 -3.89 5.66
N GLN A 94 -4.97 -3.62 6.38
CA GLN A 94 -4.38 -2.30 6.62
C GLN A 94 -3.32 -1.93 5.56
N ASN A 95 -3.19 -2.72 4.48
CA ASN A 95 -2.16 -2.56 3.46
C ASN A 95 -0.74 -2.69 4.02
N GLN A 96 -0.53 -3.61 4.95
CA GLN A 96 0.79 -3.92 5.47
C GLN A 96 1.27 -5.26 4.92
N ILE A 97 2.53 -5.32 4.53
CA ILE A 97 3.27 -6.56 4.25
C ILE A 97 3.69 -7.13 5.60
N GLU A 98 3.14 -8.24 5.98
CA GLU A 98 3.55 -8.99 7.17
C GLU A 98 4.53 -10.08 6.74
N LEU A 99 5.74 -10.06 7.30
CA LEU A 99 6.79 -11.04 7.06
C LEU A 99 6.81 -12.11 8.15
N TYR A 100 7.03 -13.34 7.75
CA TYR A 100 7.08 -14.51 8.61
C TYR A 100 8.29 -15.35 8.25
N ASN A 101 9.04 -15.81 9.26
CA ASN A 101 10.16 -16.73 9.07
C ASN A 101 9.72 -18.11 8.53
N GLU A 102 10.68 -19.00 8.29
CA GLU A 102 10.40 -20.36 7.79
C GLU A 102 9.56 -21.20 8.77
N GLN A 103 9.58 -20.89 10.06
CA GLN A 103 8.78 -21.54 11.10
C GLN A 103 7.35 -20.96 11.17
N GLY A 104 7.05 -19.91 10.41
CA GLY A 104 5.75 -19.24 10.40
C GLY A 104 5.58 -18.23 11.53
N GLU A 105 6.65 -17.84 12.21
CA GLU A 105 6.63 -16.82 13.25
C GLU A 105 6.69 -15.43 12.61
N PHE A 106 5.91 -14.50 13.16
CA PHE A 106 5.89 -13.11 12.71
C PHE A 106 7.23 -12.43 13.00
N GLU A 107 7.80 -11.77 12.00
CA GLU A 107 9.06 -11.04 12.11
C GLU A 107 8.84 -9.53 12.08
N GLN A 108 8.07 -9.04 11.10
CA GLN A 108 7.99 -7.61 10.80
C GLN A 108 6.73 -7.26 10.00
N ALA A 109 6.28 -6.02 10.12
CA ALA A 109 5.26 -5.46 9.25
C ALA A 109 5.73 -4.15 8.60
N LEU A 110 5.57 -4.05 7.28
CA LEU A 110 5.90 -2.87 6.49
C LEU A 110 4.61 -2.30 5.88
N ARG A 111 4.34 -1.03 6.08
CA ARG A 111 3.16 -0.38 5.50
C ARG A 111 3.43 0.00 4.03
N ILE A 112 2.55 -0.38 3.12
CA ILE A 112 2.58 0.08 1.74
C ILE A 112 1.96 1.49 1.70
N ILE A 113 2.78 2.49 1.38
CA ILE A 113 2.33 3.87 1.18
C ILE A 113 1.81 4.04 -0.24
N SER A 114 2.55 3.53 -1.21
CA SER A 114 2.15 3.53 -2.62
C SER A 114 2.86 2.43 -3.40
N ILE A 115 2.21 1.93 -4.43
CA ILE A 115 2.79 1.01 -5.40
C ILE A 115 2.22 1.31 -6.79
N ASN A 116 3.07 1.26 -7.79
CA ASN A 116 2.72 1.29 -9.21
C ASN A 116 3.69 0.39 -9.98
N ASP A 117 3.60 0.37 -11.31
CA ASP A 117 4.40 -0.52 -12.17
C ASP A 117 5.92 -0.33 -12.00
N ASN A 118 6.38 0.83 -11.54
CA ASN A 118 7.80 1.18 -11.50
C ASN A 118 8.31 1.54 -10.10
N GLN A 119 7.43 1.88 -9.17
CA GLN A 119 7.80 2.38 -7.85
C GLN A 119 7.00 1.71 -6.75
N LEU A 120 7.67 1.43 -5.64
CA LEU A 120 7.10 0.97 -4.38
C LEU A 120 7.63 1.85 -3.25
N VAL A 121 6.76 2.35 -2.41
CA VAL A 121 7.13 3.10 -1.20
C VAL A 121 6.60 2.35 0.01
N LEU A 122 7.53 1.94 0.87
CA LEU A 122 7.25 1.28 2.14
C LEU A 122 7.56 2.20 3.30
N GLU A 123 6.89 1.98 4.41
CA GLU A 123 7.11 2.69 5.66
C GLU A 123 7.18 1.70 6.82
N GLU A 124 8.13 1.94 7.71
CA GLU A 124 8.40 1.14 8.91
C GLU A 124 8.57 2.03 10.12
N ALA A 125 8.08 1.60 11.27
CA ALA A 125 8.34 2.24 12.54
C ALA A 125 9.73 1.85 13.06
N ALA A 126 10.67 2.82 13.08
CA ALA A 126 11.96 2.62 13.72
C ALA A 126 11.89 2.80 15.25
N SER A 127 10.87 3.53 15.73
CA SER A 127 10.50 3.69 17.14
C SER A 127 9.07 4.21 17.23
N ASP A 128 8.54 4.40 18.43
CA ASP A 128 7.19 4.93 18.64
C ASP A 128 6.95 6.31 18.00
N THR A 129 8.03 7.06 17.73
CA THR A 129 7.96 8.43 17.18
C THR A 129 8.64 8.61 15.83
N ILE A 130 9.35 7.59 15.33
CA ILE A 130 10.13 7.69 14.09
C ILE A 130 9.60 6.68 13.08
N MET A 131 9.15 7.20 11.92
CA MET A 131 8.76 6.41 10.77
C MET A 131 9.81 6.57 9.67
N LEU A 132 10.35 5.46 9.19
CA LEU A 132 11.28 5.42 8.06
C LEU A 132 10.52 5.11 6.78
N LYS A 133 10.85 5.84 5.71
CA LYS A 133 10.32 5.58 4.36
C LYS A 133 11.41 5.05 3.48
N PHE A 134 11.11 3.96 2.80
CA PHE A 134 11.98 3.30 1.85
C PHE A 134 11.39 3.40 0.45
N TYR A 135 12.18 3.87 -0.48
CA TYR A 135 11.79 4.07 -1.87
C TYR A 135 12.46 3.00 -2.73
N TYR A 136 11.66 2.29 -3.50
CA TYR A 136 12.11 1.22 -4.38
C TYR A 136 11.74 1.52 -5.83
N ASN A 137 12.62 1.12 -6.74
CA ASN A 137 12.30 1.04 -8.16
C ASN A 137 12.20 -0.42 -8.59
N LYS A 138 11.24 -0.71 -9.48
CA LYS A 138 11.14 -2.03 -10.10
C LYS A 138 12.29 -2.23 -11.08
N ILE A 139 12.92 -3.39 -11.01
CA ILE A 139 14.07 -3.75 -11.86
C ILE A 139 13.89 -5.14 -12.45
N ASN A 140 14.67 -5.45 -13.49
CA ASN A 140 14.60 -6.74 -14.18
C ASN A 140 15.76 -7.69 -13.82
N LYS A 141 16.74 -7.22 -13.05
CA LYS A 141 17.92 -7.99 -12.65
C LYS A 141 18.29 -7.63 -11.21
N LEU A 142 18.83 -8.58 -10.47
CA LEU A 142 19.33 -8.39 -9.11
C LEU A 142 20.64 -7.55 -9.12
N THR A 143 20.52 -6.29 -9.49
CA THR A 143 21.65 -5.34 -9.52
C THR A 143 21.20 -4.07 -8.78
N PRO A 144 21.84 -3.73 -7.65
CA PRO A 144 21.49 -2.54 -6.90
C PRO A 144 21.88 -1.27 -7.66
N ASN A 145 21.17 -0.19 -7.37
CA ASN A 145 21.53 1.12 -7.89
C ASN A 145 22.37 1.87 -6.86
N CYS A 146 23.68 1.63 -6.87
CA CYS A 146 24.64 2.24 -5.95
C CYS A 146 25.14 3.64 -6.40
N ILE A 147 24.30 4.37 -7.12
CA ILE A 147 24.62 5.74 -7.54
C ILE A 147 24.10 6.71 -6.48
N LYS A 148 25.01 7.52 -5.92
CA LYS A 148 24.63 8.63 -5.04
C LYS A 148 23.91 9.68 -5.87
N TYR A 149 22.67 10.00 -5.51
CA TYR A 149 21.98 11.12 -6.11
C TYR A 149 22.75 12.41 -5.81
N LYS A 150 23.35 13.01 -6.83
CA LYS A 150 23.88 14.37 -6.69
C LYS A 150 22.71 15.30 -6.40
N LYS A 151 22.77 15.96 -5.24
CA LYS A 151 21.84 17.05 -4.90
C LYS A 151 22.03 18.23 -5.83
#